data_99381bccb356737bde5a2fa538a8c30c
#
_entry.id   99381bccb356737bde5a2fa538a8c30c
#
_cell.length_a   1.000
_cell.length_b   1.000
_cell.length_c   1.000
_cell.angle_alpha   90.00
_cell.angle_beta   90.00
_cell.angle_gamma   90.00
#
_symmetry.space_group_name_H-M   'P 1'
#
loop_
_entity.id
_entity.type
_entity.pdbx_description
1 polymer ?
#
loop_
_entity_poly.entity_id
_entity_poly.type
_entity_poly.pdbx_seq_one_letter_code
_entity_poly.pdbx_strand_id
1 'polypeptide(L)'
;MIHLPEQDQKINQQDLIQTGNLLSSRETEIVRLIAREFSNKEISRALHISVGTVETHRRNIFQKMGAKNMAGLIHRAYQCGILRMG
;
A
#
# COMPACT_ATOMS: atom_id res chain seq x y z
N MET A 1 5.71 14.09 -22.97
CA MET A 1 5.74 14.24 -22.50
C MET A 1 5.52 14.04 -22.28
N ILE A 2 5.40 13.78 -22.22
CA ILE A 2 5.38 13.67 -21.69
C ILE A 2 5.07 13.64 -21.39
N HIS A 3 4.96 13.55 -21.46
CA HIS A 3 4.86 13.70 -20.78
C HIS A 3 4.50 13.49 -20.51
N LEU A 4 4.44 13.14 -20.83
CA LEU A 4 4.38 13.15 -20.36
C LEU A 4 4.08 13.11 -20.14
N PRO A 5 3.92 13.01 -20.33
CA PRO A 5 3.89 13.11 -19.87
C PRO A 5 3.84 13.13 -19.51
N GLU A 6 4.08 13.14 -19.54
CA GLU A 6 4.34 13.37 -19.02
C GLU A 6 4.09 13.26 -18.55
N GLN A 7 3.99 13.15 -18.74
CA GLN A 7 3.99 13.14 -18.18
C GLN A 7 3.79 12.71 -18.05
N ASP A 8 3.87 12.58 -18.40
CA ASP A 8 4.00 12.26 -17.98
C ASP A 8 4.17 11.77 -17.87
N GLN A 9 4.45 11.63 -17.83
CA GLN A 9 4.89 11.36 -17.38
C GLN A 9 5.22 10.89 -17.16
N LYS A 10 5.47 10.81 -16.85
CA LYS A 10 6.03 10.44 -16.23
C LYS A 10 6.04 9.52 -15.90
N ILE A 11 6.18 9.08 -15.58
CA ILE A 11 6.39 8.46 -14.92
C ILE A 11 7.32 7.83 -14.97
N ASN A 12 7.83 7.54 -14.86
CA ASN A 12 8.80 7.15 -15.03
C ASN A 12 9.59 6.37 -14.19
N GLN A 13 10.88 6.28 -14.17
CA GLN A 13 11.68 5.76 -13.29
C GLN A 13 11.31 5.93 -11.99
N GLN A 14 10.87 6.93 -11.87
CA GLN A 14 10.27 7.26 -10.74
C GLN A 14 9.11 6.44 -10.47
N ASP A 15 8.70 5.66 -11.43
CA ASP A 15 7.52 4.85 -11.26
C ASP A 15 7.62 3.91 -10.10
N LEU A 16 8.80 3.36 -9.85
CA LEU A 16 8.94 2.49 -8.70
C LEU A 16 8.80 3.24 -7.41
N ILE A 17 9.35 4.42 -7.37
CA ILE A 17 9.21 5.26 -6.20
C ILE A 17 7.79 5.69 -6.04
N GLN A 18 7.14 6.00 -7.15
CA GLN A 18 5.78 6.46 -7.12
C GLN A 18 4.80 5.39 -6.69
N THR A 19 5.10 4.14 -6.99
CA THR A 19 4.24 3.06 -6.53
C THR A 19 4.15 3.06 -5.02
N GLY A 20 5.26 3.26 -4.34
CA GLY A 20 5.26 3.37 -2.90
C GLY A 20 4.50 4.58 -2.44
N ASN A 21 4.54 5.66 -3.23
CA ASN A 21 3.86 6.90 -2.87
C ASN A 21 2.38 6.90 -3.19
N LEU A 22 1.86 5.86 -3.85
CA LEU A 22 0.45 5.76 -4.10
C LEU A 22 -0.35 5.54 -2.82
N LEU A 23 0.30 5.02 -1.79
CA LEU A 23 -0.37 4.78 -0.53
C LEU A 23 -0.25 6.00 0.38
N SER A 24 -1.32 6.29 1.09
CA SER A 24 -1.29 7.33 2.11
C SER A 24 -0.47 6.83 3.30
N SER A 25 -0.15 7.74 4.21
CA SER A 25 0.55 7.36 5.43
C SER A 25 -0.23 6.30 6.21
N ARG A 26 -1.54 6.47 6.29
CA ARG A 26 -2.38 5.53 7.02
C ARG A 26 -2.40 4.17 6.32
N GLU A 27 -2.48 4.17 5.00
CA GLU A 27 -2.47 2.92 4.25
C GLU A 27 -1.14 2.20 4.43
N THR A 28 -0.04 2.95 4.43
CA THR A 28 1.28 2.37 4.66
C THR A 28 1.35 1.73 6.04
N GLU A 29 0.82 2.40 7.06
CA GLU A 29 0.77 1.82 8.39
C GLU A 29 0.00 0.52 8.41
N ILE A 30 -1.13 0.50 7.72
CA ILE A 30 -1.96 -0.69 7.67
C ILE A 30 -1.24 -1.85 6.99
N VAL A 31 -0.54 -1.58 5.88
CA VAL A 31 0.24 -2.63 5.22
C VAL A 31 1.28 -3.21 6.16
N ARG A 32 1.95 -2.38 6.94
CA ARG A 32 2.95 -2.84 7.89
C ARG A 32 2.34 -3.72 8.97
N LEU A 33 1.14 -3.36 9.44
CA LEU A 33 0.45 -4.17 10.44
C LEU A 33 -0.02 -5.49 9.85
N ILE A 34 -0.51 -5.45 8.60
CA ILE A 34 -0.89 -6.68 7.91
C ILE A 34 0.32 -7.62 7.81
N ALA A 35 1.47 -7.08 7.47
CA ALA A 35 2.68 -7.89 7.34
C ALA A 35 3.10 -8.52 8.67
N ARG A 36 2.68 -7.91 9.78
CA ARG A 36 2.93 -8.45 11.12
C ARG A 36 1.79 -9.34 11.59
N GLU A 37 0.91 -9.70 10.66
CA GLU A 37 -0.19 -10.64 10.90
C GLU A 37 -1.26 -10.13 11.86
N PHE A 38 -1.43 -8.82 11.93
CA PHE A 38 -2.53 -8.23 12.69
C PHE A 38 -3.84 -8.50 11.96
N SER A 39 -4.85 -8.89 12.71
CA SER A 39 -6.20 -9.03 12.16
C SER A 39 -6.83 -7.64 11.97
N ASN A 40 -7.93 -7.57 11.23
CA ASN A 40 -8.65 -6.31 11.06
C ASN A 40 -9.05 -5.72 12.41
N LYS A 41 -9.45 -6.58 13.33
CA LYS A 41 -9.85 -6.13 14.65
C LYS A 41 -8.67 -5.54 15.43
N GLU A 42 -7.52 -6.20 15.33
CA GLU A 42 -6.32 -5.71 15.99
C GLU A 42 -5.86 -4.39 15.38
N ILE A 43 -5.93 -4.27 14.05
CA ILE A 43 -5.57 -3.02 13.38
C ILE A 43 -6.52 -1.91 13.83
N SER A 44 -7.83 -2.20 13.89
CA SER A 44 -8.79 -1.19 14.29
C SER A 44 -8.50 -0.68 15.69
N ARG A 45 -8.11 -1.55 16.59
CA ARG A 45 -7.76 -1.15 17.96
C ARG A 45 -6.47 -0.34 17.98
N ALA A 46 -5.46 -0.79 17.25
CA ALA A 46 -4.17 -0.13 17.23
C ALA A 46 -4.27 1.28 16.67
N LEU A 47 -5.11 1.50 15.69
CA LEU A 47 -5.22 2.79 15.02
C LEU A 47 -6.43 3.60 15.46
N HIS A 48 -7.24 3.06 16.37
CA HIS A 48 -8.43 3.74 16.89
C HIS A 48 -9.42 4.10 15.78
N ILE A 49 -9.65 3.16 14.89
CA ILE A 49 -10.65 3.31 13.82
C ILE A 49 -11.54 2.08 13.82
N SER A 50 -12.67 2.14 13.12
CA SER A 50 -13.58 1.00 13.09
C SER A 50 -13.04 -0.11 12.18
N VAL A 51 -13.53 -1.33 12.40
CA VAL A 51 -13.18 -2.45 11.53
C VAL A 51 -13.62 -2.17 10.11
N GLY A 52 -14.81 -1.55 9.92
CA GLY A 52 -15.27 -1.19 8.59
C GLY A 52 -14.32 -0.24 7.88
N THR A 53 -13.74 0.70 8.62
CA THR A 53 -12.76 1.62 8.05
C THR A 53 -11.50 0.87 7.65
N VAL A 54 -11.07 -0.11 8.48
CA VAL A 54 -9.93 -0.95 8.12
C VAL A 54 -10.20 -1.71 6.82
N GLU A 55 -11.39 -2.27 6.69
CA GLU A 55 -11.77 -3.01 5.49
C GLU A 55 -11.75 -2.14 4.25
N THR A 56 -12.24 -0.90 4.38
CA THR A 56 -12.21 0.05 3.27
C THR A 56 -10.77 0.38 2.87
N HIS A 57 -9.91 0.62 3.86
CA HIS A 57 -8.51 0.89 3.57
C HIS A 57 -7.86 -0.32 2.88
N ARG A 58 -8.16 -1.53 3.33
CA ARG A 58 -7.58 -2.73 2.72
C ARG A 58 -7.99 -2.86 1.27
N ARG A 59 -9.27 -2.63 0.97
CA ARG A 59 -9.76 -2.69 -0.40
C ARG A 59 -9.03 -1.68 -1.28
N ASN A 60 -8.88 -0.45 -0.78
CA ASN A 60 -8.19 0.58 -1.54
C ASN A 60 -6.71 0.24 -1.74
N ILE A 61 -6.08 -0.31 -0.71
CA ILE A 61 -4.68 -0.72 -0.80
C ILE A 61 -4.50 -1.79 -1.88
N PHE A 62 -5.36 -2.81 -1.89
CA PHE A 62 -5.27 -3.86 -2.89
C PHE A 62 -5.43 -3.30 -4.30
N GLN A 63 -6.36 -2.36 -4.49
CA GLN A 63 -6.56 -1.74 -5.78
C GLN A 63 -5.34 -0.92 -6.19
N LYS A 64 -4.84 -0.11 -5.29
CA LYS A 64 -3.71 0.77 -5.60
C LYS A 64 -2.44 -0.03 -5.89
N MET A 65 -2.26 -1.14 -5.19
CA MET A 65 -1.06 -1.96 -5.38
C MET A 65 -1.22 -2.97 -6.50
N GLY A 66 -2.42 -3.10 -7.05
CA GLY A 66 -2.67 -4.06 -8.13
C GLY A 66 -2.53 -5.50 -7.68
N ALA A 67 -2.78 -5.77 -6.41
CA ALA A 67 -2.62 -7.12 -5.85
C ALA A 67 -3.94 -7.85 -5.85
N LYS A 68 -3.90 -9.15 -6.09
CA LYS A 68 -5.09 -9.98 -6.13
C LYS A 68 -5.32 -10.74 -4.83
N ASN A 69 -4.26 -10.91 -4.06
CA ASN A 69 -4.35 -11.65 -2.81
C ASN A 69 -3.27 -11.13 -1.86
N MET A 70 -3.31 -11.66 -0.64
CA MET A 70 -2.40 -11.20 0.41
C MET A 70 -0.94 -11.41 0.05
N ALA A 71 -0.60 -12.57 -0.50
CA ALA A 71 0.78 -12.87 -0.86
C ALA A 71 1.29 -11.86 -1.90
N GLY A 72 0.45 -11.54 -2.88
CA GLY A 72 0.80 -10.56 -3.89
C GLY A 72 0.99 -9.17 -3.31
N LEU A 73 0.13 -8.81 -2.35
CA LEU A 73 0.25 -7.51 -1.69
C LEU A 73 1.58 -7.40 -0.97
N ILE A 74 1.93 -8.40 -0.18
CA ILE A 74 3.16 -8.38 0.60
C ILE A 74 4.37 -8.36 -0.33
N HIS A 75 4.33 -9.17 -1.39
CA HIS A 75 5.41 -9.20 -2.37
C HIS A 75 5.65 -7.81 -2.97
N ARG A 76 4.58 -7.15 -3.41
CA ARG A 76 4.69 -5.83 -4.01
C ARG A 76 5.17 -4.79 -3.00
N ALA A 77 4.73 -4.92 -1.74
CA ALA A 77 5.14 -3.99 -0.70
C ALA A 77 6.63 -4.07 -0.43
N TYR A 78 7.22 -5.27 -0.51
CA TYR A 78 8.68 -5.40 -0.41
C TYR A 78 9.36 -4.82 -1.64
N GLN A 79 8.82 -5.07 -2.83
CA GLN A 79 9.42 -4.56 -4.06
C GLN A 79 9.51 -3.04 -4.08
N CYS A 80 8.50 -2.35 -3.59
CA CYS A 80 8.50 -0.89 -3.64
C CYS A 80 8.97 -0.23 -2.35
N GLY A 81 9.50 -1.01 -1.42
CA GLY A 81 10.14 -0.44 -0.24
C GLY A 81 9.24 -0.07 0.91
N ILE A 82 7.95 -0.39 0.82
CA ILE A 82 7.03 -0.17 1.94
C ILE A 82 7.40 -1.10 3.08
N LEU A 83 7.77 -2.32 2.75
CA LEU A 83 8.24 -3.30 3.72
C LEU A 83 9.72 -3.58 3.48
N ARG A 84 10.44 -3.88 4.56
CA ARG A 84 11.85 -4.19 4.49
C ARG A 84 12.15 -5.42 5.30
N MET A 85 13.10 -6.20 4.79
CA MET A 85 13.59 -7.36 5.50
C MET A 85 14.57 -6.91 6.55
N GLY A 86 14.49 -7.46 7.71
CA GLY A 86 15.40 -7.17 8.79
C GLY A 86 15.06 -5.93 9.57
#